data_aea1b39ba7b59bc73fdb03c3a6f91365
#
_entry.id   aea1b39ba7b59bc73fdb03c3a6f91365
#
_cell.length_a   1.000
_cell.length_b   1.000
_cell.length_c   1.000
_cell.angle_alpha   90.00
_cell.angle_beta   90.00
_cell.angle_gamma   90.00
#
_symmetry.space_group_name_H-M   'P 1'
#
loop_
_entity.id
_entity.type
_entity.pdbx_description
1 polymer ?
#
loop_
_entity_poly.entity_id
_entity_poly.type
_entity_poly.pdbx_seq_one_letter_code
_entity_poly.pdbx_strand_id
1 'polypeptide(L)'
;MRFRFLVPTLAAISVVFAVSNPAGAQWINHPTPGIPRTADGKPDLTAPTPRASDGKPDLSGIWAMNGLGYTTNITSVEMLPWAQKLYEARSATYGHEDPAVSCLPEGPRAGLAGLEPFRIVQTPYVSFFLYETSPVRQVFSDGRKPPVDPTPTWMGYSVARWEGDTFIVETSGYNDKTWLDFTGHPHSEALRMTERFRRTDFGHMKVAITFDDLKAYTKPWTIDVDVNLVPDTDLLENVCLENEKDRERLVGRVSDDRKASRKVAREILSRYAGTYDVPMLGEWIVSVEGDELKIQMASGGGKQAVVAQSDTVFLYPPIGGTVRFEGDGKGPATGLVVTIVEGDIPATRK
;
A
#
# COMPACT_ATOMS: atom_id res chain seq x y z
N MET A 1 60.68 -41.36 42.53
CA MET A 1 59.67 -40.37 42.91
C MET A 1 59.60 -39.30 41.81
N ARG A 2 58.65 -39.37 40.93
CA ARG A 2 58.47 -38.42 39.84
C ARG A 2 57.12 -37.71 40.05
N PHE A 3 57.15 -36.48 40.47
CA PHE A 3 55.98 -35.61 40.57
C PHE A 3 55.57 -35.14 39.15
N ARG A 4 54.33 -35.50 38.69
CA ARG A 4 53.69 -34.96 37.52
C ARG A 4 52.87 -33.77 37.96
N PHE A 5 53.23 -32.56 37.47
CA PHE A 5 52.41 -31.39 37.58
C PHE A 5 51.31 -31.44 36.48
N LEU A 6 50.07 -31.51 36.94
CA LEU A 6 48.92 -31.27 36.09
C LEU A 6 48.71 -29.76 35.97
N VAL A 7 48.81 -29.24 34.74
CA VAL A 7 48.43 -27.86 34.42
C VAL A 7 46.94 -27.88 33.99
N PRO A 8 46.06 -27.15 34.69
CA PRO A 8 44.70 -27.01 34.18
C PRO A 8 44.67 -26.00 33.04
N THR A 9 44.29 -26.45 31.85
CA THR A 9 44.03 -25.61 30.69
C THR A 9 42.71 -24.88 30.92
N LEU A 10 42.76 -23.61 31.28
CA LEU A 10 41.60 -22.72 31.26
C LEU A 10 41.21 -22.48 29.80
N ALA A 11 40.13 -23.09 29.35
CA ALA A 11 39.49 -22.73 28.09
C ALA A 11 38.76 -21.38 28.27
N ALA A 12 39.36 -20.32 27.77
CA ALA A 12 38.71 -19.03 27.69
C ALA A 12 37.62 -19.12 26.60
N ILE A 13 36.37 -19.28 27.02
CA ILE A 13 35.21 -19.13 26.17
C ILE A 13 35.05 -17.64 25.93
N SER A 14 35.58 -17.15 24.79
CA SER A 14 35.28 -15.82 24.29
C SER A 14 33.85 -15.81 23.79
N VAL A 15 32.93 -15.33 24.61
CA VAL A 15 31.58 -14.96 24.18
C VAL A 15 31.72 -13.72 23.33
N VAL A 16 31.79 -13.92 22.01
CA VAL A 16 31.61 -12.84 21.06
C VAL A 16 30.13 -12.47 21.14
N PHE A 17 29.80 -11.42 21.89
CA PHE A 17 28.55 -10.69 21.69
C PHE A 17 28.63 -10.11 20.26
N ALA A 18 28.11 -10.83 19.32
CA ALA A 18 27.71 -10.22 18.05
C ALA A 18 26.65 -9.16 18.42
N VAL A 19 27.09 -7.91 18.49
CA VAL A 19 26.19 -6.77 18.43
C VAL A 19 25.60 -6.88 17.03
N SER A 20 24.45 -7.57 16.92
CA SER A 20 23.61 -7.44 15.74
C SER A 20 23.21 -5.98 15.69
N ASN A 21 23.96 -5.17 14.93
CA ASN A 21 23.38 -3.97 14.43
C ASN A 21 22.04 -4.40 13.83
N PRO A 22 20.91 -3.79 14.21
CA PRO A 22 19.71 -3.98 13.45
C PRO A 22 20.13 -3.73 11.99
N ALA A 23 20.00 -4.74 11.15
CA ALA A 23 20.17 -4.56 9.73
C ALA A 23 19.19 -3.43 9.41
N GLY A 24 19.73 -2.21 9.29
CA GLY A 24 18.97 -1.09 8.82
C GLY A 24 18.46 -1.56 7.48
N ALA A 25 17.15 -1.89 7.43
CA ALA A 25 16.53 -2.30 6.20
C ALA A 25 16.97 -1.31 5.13
N GLN A 26 17.24 -1.75 3.96
CA GLN A 26 17.53 -1.17 2.66
C GLN A 26 17.55 0.36 2.51
N TRP A 27 17.01 1.11 3.49
CA TRP A 27 16.92 2.56 3.50
C TRP A 27 18.23 3.17 4.00
N ILE A 28 18.87 3.92 3.14
CA ILE A 28 20.07 4.65 3.47
C ILE A 28 19.66 5.78 4.41
N ASN A 29 19.96 5.64 5.70
CA ASN A 29 19.75 6.71 6.68
C ASN A 29 20.74 7.85 6.37
N HIS A 30 20.35 8.72 5.44
CA HIS A 30 21.18 9.80 4.93
C HIS A 30 20.42 11.12 5.08
N PRO A 31 20.93 12.09 5.85
CA PRO A 31 20.23 13.35 6.05
C PRO A 31 19.89 14.02 4.73
N THR A 32 18.60 14.16 4.43
CA THR A 32 18.15 14.87 3.23
C THR A 32 18.44 16.36 3.37
N PRO A 33 19.19 16.98 2.42
CA PRO A 33 19.46 18.40 2.45
C PRO A 33 18.17 19.25 2.43
N GLY A 34 18.15 20.36 3.18
CA GLY A 34 17.06 21.32 3.17
C GLY A 34 15.87 20.95 4.05
N ILE A 35 15.85 19.79 4.70
CA ILE A 35 14.81 19.45 5.68
C ILE A 35 15.07 20.23 6.97
N PRO A 36 14.10 21.02 7.49
CA PRO A 36 14.17 21.62 8.81
C PRO A 36 14.37 20.57 9.90
N ARG A 37 15.12 20.91 10.93
CA ARG A 37 15.40 19.99 12.03
C ARG A 37 15.08 20.60 13.38
N THR A 38 14.55 19.78 14.26
CA THR A 38 14.35 20.11 15.67
C THR A 38 15.68 20.21 16.41
N ALA A 39 15.67 20.71 17.64
CA ALA A 39 16.89 20.88 18.43
C ALA A 39 17.64 19.56 18.73
N ASP A 40 16.93 18.42 18.71
CA ASP A 40 17.49 17.07 18.86
C ASP A 40 17.91 16.45 17.51
N GLY A 41 17.91 17.23 16.43
CA GLY A 41 18.40 16.84 15.10
C GLY A 41 17.42 16.02 14.25
N LYS A 42 16.21 15.74 14.73
CA LYS A 42 15.18 15.03 13.96
C LYS A 42 14.53 15.95 12.92
N PRO A 43 14.04 15.39 11.79
CA PRO A 43 13.25 16.15 10.84
C PRO A 43 12.04 16.82 11.48
N ASP A 44 11.88 18.14 11.26
CA ASP A 44 10.70 18.89 11.66
C ASP A 44 9.69 18.90 10.50
N LEU A 45 8.84 17.90 10.48
CA LEU A 45 7.83 17.74 9.45
C LEU A 45 6.64 18.69 9.59
N THR A 46 6.55 19.38 10.73
CA THR A 46 5.50 20.38 10.99
C THR A 46 5.92 21.82 10.66
N ALA A 47 7.16 22.01 10.20
CA ALA A 47 7.64 23.29 9.74
C ALA A 47 6.77 23.84 8.58
N PRO A 48 6.77 25.17 8.34
CA PRO A 48 5.97 25.75 7.27
C PRO A 48 6.26 25.13 5.89
N THR A 49 5.21 25.08 5.07
CA THR A 49 5.30 24.60 3.67
C THR A 49 6.41 25.35 2.91
N PRO A 50 7.39 24.63 2.33
CA PRO A 50 8.45 25.24 1.54
C PRO A 50 7.88 25.83 0.24
N ARG A 51 8.54 26.86 -0.27
CA ARG A 51 8.15 27.53 -1.52
C ARG A 51 9.24 27.38 -2.57
N ALA A 52 8.84 27.09 -3.80
CA ALA A 52 9.72 27.16 -4.97
C ALA A 52 10.02 28.62 -5.33
N SER A 53 10.93 28.83 -6.27
CA SER A 53 11.39 30.17 -6.69
C SER A 53 10.28 31.05 -7.29
N ASP A 54 9.20 30.44 -7.79
CA ASP A 54 8.01 31.12 -8.33
C ASP A 54 6.97 31.46 -7.24
N GLY A 55 7.27 31.17 -5.97
CA GLY A 55 6.39 31.40 -4.82
C GLY A 55 5.30 30.33 -4.62
N LYS A 56 5.20 29.36 -5.50
CA LYS A 56 4.28 28.22 -5.33
C LYS A 56 4.82 27.24 -4.29
N PRO A 57 3.95 26.43 -3.63
CA PRO A 57 4.42 25.37 -2.78
C PRO A 57 5.39 24.46 -3.54
N ASP A 58 6.50 24.11 -2.91
CA ASP A 58 7.42 23.11 -3.43
C ASP A 58 6.88 21.72 -3.03
N LEU A 59 6.50 20.90 -4.02
CA LEU A 59 6.03 19.54 -3.81
C LEU A 59 7.15 18.51 -3.93
N SER A 60 8.39 18.95 -4.21
CA SER A 60 9.52 18.04 -4.35
C SER A 60 9.79 17.28 -3.06
N GLY A 61 10.20 16.02 -3.20
CA GLY A 61 10.50 15.13 -2.08
C GLY A 61 10.08 13.69 -2.37
N ILE A 62 10.38 12.82 -1.42
CA ILE A 62 9.90 11.44 -1.42
C ILE A 62 8.68 11.39 -0.52
N TRP A 63 7.61 10.86 -1.05
CA TRP A 63 6.31 10.81 -0.40
C TRP A 63 5.83 9.38 -0.30
N ALA A 64 5.17 9.04 0.79
CA ALA A 64 4.47 7.79 0.96
C ALA A 64 3.06 8.03 1.46
N MET A 65 2.15 7.18 1.07
CA MET A 65 0.78 7.22 1.56
C MET A 65 0.73 6.84 3.05
N ASN A 66 -0.17 7.46 3.80
CA ASN A 66 -0.38 7.12 5.20
C ASN A 66 -1.35 5.93 5.30
N GLY A 67 -0.80 4.73 5.43
CA GLY A 67 -1.56 3.49 5.54
C GLY A 67 -2.19 3.03 4.22
N LEU A 68 -3.14 2.10 4.31
CA LEU A 68 -3.85 1.52 3.16
C LEU A 68 -5.06 2.36 2.70
N GLY A 69 -5.09 3.66 3.02
CA GLY A 69 -6.27 4.52 2.93
C GLY A 69 -6.92 4.62 1.54
N TYR A 70 -6.15 4.46 0.47
CA TYR A 70 -6.68 4.51 -0.89
C TYR A 70 -7.66 3.36 -1.19
N THR A 71 -7.34 2.15 -0.76
CA THR A 71 -8.13 0.95 -1.07
C THR A 71 -9.36 0.81 -0.19
N THR A 72 -9.41 1.52 0.93
CA THR A 72 -10.44 1.37 1.94
C THR A 72 -11.61 2.35 1.78
N ASN A 73 -11.43 3.42 1.02
CA ASN A 73 -12.42 4.49 0.86
C ASN A 73 -13.39 4.28 -0.32
N ILE A 74 -13.19 3.24 -1.16
CA ILE A 74 -14.03 2.96 -2.32
C ILE A 74 -15.13 1.94 -1.97
N THR A 75 -15.94 2.21 -0.96
CA THR A 75 -16.90 1.21 -0.45
C THR A 75 -18.29 1.25 -1.06
N SER A 76 -18.64 2.30 -1.83
CA SER A 76 -20.01 2.49 -2.28
C SER A 76 -20.13 3.23 -3.62
N VAL A 77 -19.19 2.98 -4.53
CA VAL A 77 -19.30 3.56 -5.88
C VAL A 77 -20.30 2.77 -6.71
N GLU A 78 -21.28 3.47 -7.28
CA GLU A 78 -22.24 2.86 -8.19
C GLU A 78 -21.61 2.60 -9.55
N MET A 79 -21.38 1.33 -9.85
CA MET A 79 -20.85 0.86 -11.13
C MET A 79 -21.96 0.53 -12.12
N LEU A 80 -21.65 0.69 -13.42
CA LEU A 80 -22.50 0.13 -14.47
C LEU A 80 -22.44 -1.41 -14.46
N PRO A 81 -23.45 -2.12 -14.98
CA PRO A 81 -23.56 -3.58 -14.84
C PRO A 81 -22.34 -4.37 -15.30
N TRP A 82 -21.68 -3.95 -16.37
CA TRP A 82 -20.47 -4.65 -16.85
C TRP A 82 -19.29 -4.43 -15.89
N ALA A 83 -19.14 -3.21 -15.38
CA ALA A 83 -18.06 -2.86 -14.44
C ALA A 83 -18.24 -3.58 -13.11
N GLN A 84 -19.47 -3.63 -12.59
CA GLN A 84 -19.83 -4.39 -11.40
C GLN A 84 -19.49 -5.88 -11.56
N LYS A 85 -19.89 -6.49 -12.66
CA LYS A 85 -19.59 -7.90 -12.95
C LYS A 85 -18.09 -8.18 -13.02
N LEU A 86 -17.34 -7.26 -13.65
CA LEU A 86 -15.88 -7.39 -13.76
C LEU A 86 -15.21 -7.22 -12.39
N TYR A 87 -15.65 -6.24 -11.60
CA TYR A 87 -15.21 -6.04 -10.22
C TYR A 87 -15.42 -7.31 -9.37
N GLU A 88 -16.62 -7.89 -9.41
CA GLU A 88 -16.93 -9.11 -8.69
C GLU A 88 -16.03 -10.28 -9.11
N ALA A 89 -15.77 -10.43 -10.40
CA ALA A 89 -14.86 -11.45 -10.92
C ALA A 89 -13.42 -11.26 -10.42
N ARG A 90 -12.90 -10.02 -10.48
CA ARG A 90 -11.56 -9.66 -10.02
C ARG A 90 -11.41 -9.84 -8.50
N SER A 91 -12.40 -9.36 -7.74
CA SER A 91 -12.43 -9.54 -6.28
C SER A 91 -12.47 -11.01 -5.87
N ALA A 92 -13.13 -11.86 -6.67
CA ALA A 92 -13.20 -13.29 -6.41
C ALA A 92 -11.86 -14.00 -6.58
N THR A 93 -10.92 -13.44 -7.35
CA THR A 93 -9.56 -13.96 -7.56
C THR A 93 -8.52 -13.31 -6.66
N TYR A 94 -8.95 -12.42 -5.75
CA TYR A 94 -8.07 -11.74 -4.78
C TYR A 94 -6.87 -11.02 -5.42
N GLY A 95 -7.11 -10.30 -6.50
CA GLY A 95 -6.05 -9.53 -7.15
C GLY A 95 -5.10 -10.34 -8.04
N HIS A 96 -5.31 -11.65 -8.16
CA HIS A 96 -4.46 -12.53 -8.97
C HIS A 96 -4.33 -12.08 -10.44
N GLU A 97 -5.38 -11.50 -11.00
CA GLU A 97 -5.40 -10.98 -12.37
C GLU A 97 -4.95 -9.51 -12.45
N ASP A 98 -4.49 -8.93 -11.34
CA ASP A 98 -3.94 -7.59 -11.36
C ASP A 98 -2.70 -7.52 -12.25
N PRO A 99 -2.65 -6.60 -13.22
CA PRO A 99 -1.48 -6.44 -14.09
C PRO A 99 -0.17 -6.22 -13.32
N ALA A 100 -0.22 -5.57 -12.15
CA ALA A 100 0.95 -5.34 -11.32
C ALA A 100 1.59 -6.65 -10.81
N VAL A 101 0.81 -7.70 -10.59
CA VAL A 101 1.33 -9.04 -10.26
C VAL A 101 2.20 -9.62 -11.39
N SER A 102 1.97 -9.16 -12.62
CA SER A 102 2.79 -9.49 -13.79
C SER A 102 3.84 -8.42 -14.12
N CYS A 103 4.18 -7.57 -13.16
CA CYS A 103 5.14 -6.47 -13.31
C CYS A 103 4.77 -5.46 -14.42
N LEU A 104 3.49 -5.32 -14.71
CA LEU A 104 2.98 -4.28 -15.60
C LEU A 104 2.70 -3.00 -14.80
N PRO A 105 2.73 -1.83 -15.45
CA PRO A 105 2.50 -0.57 -14.74
C PRO A 105 1.15 -0.48 -14.05
N GLU A 106 1.10 0.15 -12.89
CA GLU A 106 -0.10 0.27 -12.07
C GLU A 106 -1.11 1.30 -12.60
N GLY A 107 -0.67 2.18 -13.50
CA GLY A 107 -1.54 3.16 -14.13
C GLY A 107 -2.08 4.23 -13.17
N PRO A 108 -3.41 4.43 -13.12
CA PRO A 108 -4.03 5.50 -12.32
C PRO A 108 -3.70 5.47 -10.83
N ARG A 109 -3.40 4.31 -10.28
CA ARG A 109 -3.15 4.15 -8.84
C ARG A 109 -1.67 4.26 -8.45
N ALA A 110 -0.74 4.38 -9.41
CA ALA A 110 0.69 4.41 -9.14
C ALA A 110 1.07 5.47 -8.08
N GLY A 111 1.77 5.05 -7.04
CA GLY A 111 2.24 5.89 -5.93
C GLY A 111 1.16 6.36 -4.95
N LEU A 112 -0.12 6.17 -5.25
CA LEU A 112 -1.23 6.62 -4.41
C LEU A 112 -2.10 5.49 -3.86
N ALA A 113 -1.87 4.27 -4.28
CA ALA A 113 -2.59 3.09 -3.80
C ALA A 113 -1.68 2.04 -3.16
N GLY A 114 -0.37 2.20 -3.23
CA GLY A 114 0.62 1.28 -2.71
C GLY A 114 1.26 1.77 -1.41
N LEU A 115 2.02 0.89 -0.79
CA LEU A 115 2.90 1.23 0.33
C LEU A 115 4.23 1.80 -0.18
N GLU A 116 4.50 1.68 -1.48
CA GLU A 116 5.75 2.12 -2.08
C GLU A 116 5.81 3.65 -2.13
N PRO A 117 6.93 4.22 -1.74
CA PRO A 117 7.14 5.65 -1.85
C PRO A 117 7.28 6.07 -3.31
N PHE A 118 6.99 7.33 -3.57
CA PHE A 118 7.23 7.97 -4.86
C PHE A 118 7.93 9.30 -4.68
N ARG A 119 8.72 9.71 -5.67
CA ARG A 119 9.39 11.00 -5.66
C ARG A 119 8.74 11.97 -6.62
N ILE A 120 8.44 13.17 -6.14
CA ILE A 120 8.11 14.30 -6.99
C ILE A 120 9.36 15.13 -7.23
N VAL A 121 9.66 15.40 -8.50
CA VAL A 121 10.68 16.38 -8.93
C VAL A 121 9.92 17.50 -9.63
N GLN A 122 9.75 18.63 -8.95
CA GLN A 122 9.03 19.78 -9.48
C GLN A 122 9.96 20.70 -10.24
N THR A 123 9.55 21.06 -11.46
CA THR A 123 10.20 22.12 -12.25
C THR A 123 9.14 23.11 -12.75
N PRO A 124 9.51 24.29 -13.27
CA PRO A 124 8.52 25.29 -13.71
C PRO A 124 7.54 24.82 -14.81
N TYR A 125 7.96 23.90 -15.68
CA TYR A 125 7.18 23.52 -16.88
C TYR A 125 6.74 22.06 -16.89
N VAL A 126 7.42 21.21 -16.12
CA VAL A 126 7.08 19.80 -16.02
C VAL A 126 7.47 19.27 -14.64
N SER A 127 6.60 18.50 -14.03
CA SER A 127 6.93 17.73 -12.83
C SER A 127 7.05 16.26 -13.19
N PHE A 128 8.02 15.58 -12.58
CA PHE A 128 8.23 14.15 -12.76
C PHE A 128 7.81 13.42 -11.49
N PHE A 129 6.95 12.44 -11.67
CA PHE A 129 6.60 11.50 -10.62
C PHE A 129 7.38 10.20 -10.89
N LEU A 130 8.32 9.90 -10.03
CA LEU A 130 9.18 8.72 -10.09
C LEU A 130 8.64 7.69 -9.12
N TYR A 131 8.42 6.49 -9.58
CA TYR A 131 7.91 5.35 -8.80
C TYR A 131 8.96 4.25 -8.77
N GLU A 132 8.91 3.39 -7.76
CA GLU A 132 9.79 2.22 -7.68
C GLU A 132 9.33 1.10 -8.64
N THR A 133 8.02 0.98 -8.84
CA THR A 133 7.40 -0.14 -9.58
C THR A 133 6.81 0.25 -10.92
N SER A 134 6.57 1.54 -11.16
CA SER A 134 5.89 2.04 -12.37
C SER A 134 6.76 2.98 -13.19
N PRO A 135 6.47 3.15 -14.49
CA PRO A 135 7.18 4.11 -15.34
C PRO A 135 7.05 5.55 -14.82
N VAL A 136 8.03 6.37 -15.17
CA VAL A 136 8.02 7.81 -14.88
C VAL A 136 6.77 8.47 -15.48
N ARG A 137 6.03 9.22 -14.67
CA ARG A 137 4.92 10.05 -15.10
C ARG A 137 5.38 11.50 -15.27
N GLN A 138 5.20 12.05 -16.47
CA GLN A 138 5.43 13.44 -16.79
C GLN A 138 4.14 14.23 -16.63
N VAL A 139 4.18 15.30 -15.86
CA VAL A 139 3.04 16.19 -15.59
C VAL A 139 3.40 17.58 -16.11
N PHE A 140 2.84 17.99 -17.23
CA PHE A 140 3.18 19.23 -17.91
C PHE A 140 2.43 20.41 -17.31
N SER A 141 3.16 21.42 -16.84
CA SER A 141 2.63 22.68 -16.26
C SER A 141 2.98 23.92 -17.08
N ASP A 142 3.29 23.75 -18.34
CA ASP A 142 3.69 24.81 -19.29
C ASP A 142 2.50 25.52 -19.98
N GLY A 143 1.27 25.27 -19.51
CA GLY A 143 0.05 25.87 -20.05
C GLY A 143 -0.52 25.16 -21.28
N ARG A 144 0.07 24.03 -21.69
CA ARG A 144 -0.51 23.22 -22.77
C ARG A 144 -1.87 22.65 -22.35
N LYS A 145 -2.75 22.47 -23.37
CA LYS A 145 -4.03 21.80 -23.17
C LYS A 145 -3.86 20.28 -23.23
N PRO A 146 -4.70 19.52 -22.51
CA PRO A 146 -4.75 18.08 -22.70
C PRO A 146 -5.10 17.74 -24.16
N PRO A 147 -4.54 16.68 -24.74
CA PRO A 147 -4.92 16.23 -26.07
C PRO A 147 -6.39 15.81 -26.09
N VAL A 148 -7.05 16.06 -27.21
CA VAL A 148 -8.49 15.75 -27.38
C VAL A 148 -8.71 14.24 -27.42
N ASP A 149 -7.81 13.53 -28.10
CA ASP A 149 -7.86 12.06 -28.28
C ASP A 149 -6.43 11.52 -28.10
N PRO A 150 -5.98 11.37 -26.84
CA PRO A 150 -4.65 10.85 -26.57
C PRO A 150 -4.58 9.36 -26.87
N THR A 151 -3.47 8.91 -27.45
CA THR A 151 -3.19 7.47 -27.59
C THR A 151 -3.19 6.83 -26.22
N PRO A 152 -3.97 5.76 -25.99
CA PRO A 152 -4.05 5.09 -24.69
C PRO A 152 -2.69 4.53 -24.24
N THR A 153 -2.28 4.87 -23.02
CA THR A 153 -1.04 4.42 -22.39
C THR A 153 -1.30 3.95 -20.97
N TRP A 154 -0.32 3.31 -20.35
CA TRP A 154 -0.43 2.86 -18.95
C TRP A 154 -0.60 4.03 -17.98
N MET A 155 0.20 5.10 -18.13
CA MET A 155 0.25 6.22 -17.19
C MET A 155 -0.60 7.42 -17.64
N GLY A 156 -1.26 7.32 -18.80
CA GLY A 156 -2.03 8.42 -19.38
C GLY A 156 -1.15 9.60 -19.81
N TYR A 157 -1.80 10.71 -20.14
CA TYR A 157 -1.17 11.99 -20.46
C TYR A 157 -1.64 13.04 -19.46
N SER A 158 -0.71 13.63 -18.73
CA SER A 158 -1.01 14.53 -17.61
C SER A 158 -0.64 15.98 -17.93
N VAL A 159 -1.57 16.89 -17.70
CA VAL A 159 -1.34 18.33 -17.67
C VAL A 159 -1.70 18.90 -16.32
N ALA A 160 -1.06 20.01 -15.95
CA ALA A 160 -1.32 20.59 -14.64
C ALA A 160 -1.36 22.11 -14.67
N ARG A 161 -1.98 22.67 -13.63
CA ARG A 161 -2.01 24.09 -13.32
C ARG A 161 -2.03 24.33 -11.81
N TRP A 162 -1.67 25.51 -11.41
CA TRP A 162 -1.82 25.97 -10.02
C TRP A 162 -3.12 26.76 -9.85
N GLU A 163 -3.89 26.40 -8.82
CA GLU A 163 -5.00 27.19 -8.29
C GLU A 163 -4.67 27.60 -6.84
N GLY A 164 -4.18 28.83 -6.64
CA GLY A 164 -3.62 29.24 -5.35
C GLY A 164 -2.44 28.36 -4.95
N ASP A 165 -2.56 27.67 -3.82
CA ASP A 165 -1.56 26.73 -3.27
C ASP A 165 -1.88 25.25 -3.59
N THR A 166 -2.81 24.99 -4.50
CA THR A 166 -3.17 23.65 -4.92
C THR A 166 -2.66 23.39 -6.34
N PHE A 167 -1.89 22.31 -6.51
CA PHE A 167 -1.45 21.81 -7.80
C PHE A 167 -2.48 20.82 -8.33
N ILE A 168 -3.14 21.18 -9.44
CA ILE A 168 -4.19 20.39 -10.05
C ILE A 168 -3.62 19.68 -11.27
N VAL A 169 -3.70 18.37 -11.26
CA VAL A 169 -3.25 17.49 -12.35
C VAL A 169 -4.48 16.85 -12.98
N GLU A 170 -4.62 17.00 -14.29
CA GLU A 170 -5.65 16.37 -15.11
C GLU A 170 -5.01 15.36 -16.03
N THR A 171 -5.47 14.11 -15.97
CA THR A 171 -4.92 13.00 -16.76
C THR A 171 -6.02 12.31 -17.53
N SER A 172 -5.73 12.01 -18.80
CA SER A 172 -6.60 11.24 -19.70
C SER A 172 -5.76 10.32 -20.58
N GLY A 173 -6.39 9.44 -21.37
CA GLY A 173 -5.68 8.53 -22.25
C GLY A 173 -5.01 7.37 -21.49
N TYR A 174 -5.66 6.90 -20.45
CA TYR A 174 -5.31 5.61 -19.87
C TYR A 174 -5.79 4.47 -20.78
N ASN A 175 -5.01 3.39 -20.89
CA ASN A 175 -5.55 2.14 -21.41
C ASN A 175 -6.46 1.48 -20.37
N ASP A 176 -7.35 0.59 -20.78
CA ASP A 176 -8.33 -0.07 -19.92
C ASP A 176 -7.78 -1.32 -19.18
N LYS A 177 -6.45 -1.51 -19.19
CA LYS A 177 -5.79 -2.72 -18.70
C LYS A 177 -5.47 -2.68 -17.21
N THR A 178 -5.53 -1.50 -16.58
CA THR A 178 -5.18 -1.33 -15.17
C THR A 178 -6.42 -1.36 -14.26
N TRP A 179 -6.17 -1.37 -12.98
CA TRP A 179 -7.20 -1.30 -11.95
C TRP A 179 -7.10 0.04 -11.21
N LEU A 180 -8.21 0.53 -10.66
CA LEU A 180 -8.20 1.75 -9.88
C LEU A 180 -7.73 1.51 -8.43
N ASP A 181 -7.79 0.27 -7.96
CA ASP A 181 -7.33 -0.14 -6.63
C ASP A 181 -6.96 -1.63 -6.61
N PHE A 182 -6.50 -2.12 -5.47
CA PHE A 182 -6.14 -3.53 -5.29
C PHE A 182 -7.35 -4.47 -5.21
N THR A 183 -8.58 -3.95 -5.08
CA THR A 183 -9.78 -4.77 -5.00
C THR A 183 -10.40 -5.07 -6.36
N GLY A 184 -9.91 -4.41 -7.42
CA GLY A 184 -10.28 -4.73 -8.80
C GLY A 184 -11.25 -3.77 -9.46
N HIS A 185 -11.45 -2.54 -8.92
CA HIS A 185 -12.31 -1.55 -9.55
C HIS A 185 -11.84 -1.25 -10.98
N PRO A 186 -12.68 -1.51 -11.99
CA PRO A 186 -12.32 -1.32 -13.39
C PRO A 186 -12.47 0.13 -13.82
N HIS A 187 -11.85 0.46 -14.93
CA HIS A 187 -12.11 1.67 -15.69
C HIS A 187 -12.09 1.38 -17.18
N SER A 188 -12.58 2.34 -17.96
CA SER A 188 -12.48 2.31 -19.41
C SER A 188 -11.41 3.30 -19.90
N GLU A 189 -11.14 3.31 -21.21
CA GLU A 189 -10.27 4.30 -21.85
C GLU A 189 -10.85 5.73 -21.78
N ALA A 190 -12.14 5.86 -21.40
CA ALA A 190 -12.77 7.18 -21.22
C ALA A 190 -12.41 7.82 -19.87
N LEU A 191 -11.71 7.12 -19.00
CA LEU A 191 -11.31 7.62 -17.68
C LEU A 191 -10.59 8.97 -17.81
N ARG A 192 -11.07 9.94 -17.04
CA ARG A 192 -10.39 11.19 -16.71
C ARG A 192 -10.15 11.23 -15.22
N MET A 193 -8.92 11.50 -14.83
CA MET A 193 -8.54 11.60 -13.43
C MET A 193 -8.10 13.04 -13.13
N THR A 194 -8.63 13.59 -12.04
CA THR A 194 -8.21 14.91 -11.54
C THR A 194 -7.65 14.74 -10.14
N GLU A 195 -6.41 15.10 -9.95
CA GLU A 195 -5.72 15.05 -8.66
C GLU A 195 -5.44 16.48 -8.18
N ARG A 196 -5.73 16.75 -6.91
CA ARG A 196 -5.55 18.06 -6.26
C ARG A 196 -4.55 17.90 -5.13
N PHE A 197 -3.28 18.23 -5.37
CA PHE A 197 -2.21 18.15 -4.40
C PHE A 197 -2.14 19.45 -3.60
N ARG A 198 -2.27 19.35 -2.28
CA ARG A 198 -2.15 20.47 -1.35
C ARG A 198 -1.18 20.12 -0.22
N ARG A 199 0.03 20.67 -0.29
CA ARG A 199 1.00 20.54 0.80
C ARG A 199 0.57 21.44 1.95
N THR A 200 0.27 20.87 3.12
CA THR A 200 -0.29 21.57 4.27
C THR A 200 0.79 22.17 5.19
N ASP A 201 1.91 21.47 5.28
CA ASP A 201 3.12 21.87 5.98
C ASP A 201 4.34 21.21 5.33
N PHE A 202 5.49 21.16 6.02
CA PHE A 202 6.71 20.61 5.41
C PHE A 202 6.58 19.13 5.11
N GLY A 203 5.98 18.35 5.99
CA GLY A 203 5.94 16.89 5.93
C GLY A 203 4.62 16.29 5.47
N HIS A 204 3.56 17.07 5.27
CA HIS A 204 2.23 16.53 5.01
C HIS A 204 1.60 17.13 3.76
N MET A 205 0.92 16.29 3.01
CA MET A 205 0.21 16.68 1.81
C MET A 205 -1.11 15.92 1.71
N LYS A 206 -2.18 16.62 1.35
CA LYS A 206 -3.49 16.05 1.05
C LYS A 206 -3.67 15.96 -0.45
N VAL A 207 -4.20 14.84 -0.93
CA VAL A 207 -4.47 14.61 -2.34
C VAL A 207 -5.92 14.19 -2.49
N ALA A 208 -6.75 15.05 -3.11
CA ALA A 208 -8.10 14.67 -3.52
C ALA A 208 -8.04 14.15 -4.95
N ILE A 209 -8.50 12.92 -5.17
CA ILE A 209 -8.48 12.24 -6.47
C ILE A 209 -9.90 12.01 -6.93
N THR A 210 -10.26 12.62 -8.06
CA THR A 210 -11.57 12.44 -8.71
C THR A 210 -11.40 11.55 -9.93
N PHE A 211 -12.19 10.50 -10.00
CA PHE A 211 -12.32 9.60 -11.14
C PHE A 211 -13.62 9.92 -11.86
N ASP A 212 -13.51 10.27 -13.13
CA ASP A 212 -14.64 10.55 -14.03
C ASP A 212 -14.60 9.56 -15.21
N ASP A 213 -15.41 8.54 -15.13
CA ASP A 213 -15.58 7.51 -16.17
C ASP A 213 -17.04 7.07 -16.25
N LEU A 214 -17.84 7.83 -16.95
CA LEU A 214 -19.27 7.57 -17.13
C LEU A 214 -19.55 6.32 -18.00
N LYS A 215 -18.51 5.67 -18.55
CA LYS A 215 -18.65 4.37 -19.20
C LYS A 215 -18.52 3.20 -18.22
N ALA A 216 -17.98 3.44 -17.01
CA ALA A 216 -17.83 2.42 -15.96
C ALA A 216 -18.69 2.73 -14.73
N TYR A 217 -18.93 4.00 -14.42
CA TYR A 217 -19.62 4.47 -13.21
C TYR A 217 -20.81 5.35 -13.56
N THR A 218 -21.80 5.39 -12.67
CA THR A 218 -23.02 6.22 -12.89
C THR A 218 -22.74 7.71 -12.71
N LYS A 219 -21.69 8.08 -11.97
CA LYS A 219 -21.27 9.46 -11.72
C LYS A 219 -19.77 9.49 -11.36
N PRO A 220 -19.10 10.65 -11.52
CA PRO A 220 -17.77 10.85 -10.97
C PRO A 220 -17.76 10.67 -9.45
N TRP A 221 -16.64 10.19 -8.91
CA TRP A 221 -16.45 10.00 -7.48
C TRP A 221 -15.05 10.42 -7.05
N THR A 222 -14.89 10.79 -5.79
CA THR A 222 -13.64 11.36 -5.26
C THR A 222 -13.24 10.61 -4.00
N ILE A 223 -11.93 10.44 -3.83
CA ILE A 223 -11.29 9.96 -2.62
C ILE A 223 -10.28 10.98 -2.14
N ASP A 224 -10.08 11.03 -0.83
CA ASP A 224 -9.05 11.83 -0.19
C ASP A 224 -7.94 10.92 0.33
N VAL A 225 -6.69 11.30 0.05
CA VAL A 225 -5.49 10.56 0.46
C VAL A 225 -4.56 11.51 1.22
N ASP A 226 -4.10 11.08 2.37
CA ASP A 226 -3.04 11.77 3.11
C ASP A 226 -1.70 11.11 2.76
N VAL A 227 -0.72 11.92 2.35
CA VAL A 227 0.64 11.47 2.07
C VAL A 227 1.65 12.23 2.94
N ASN A 228 2.63 11.49 3.43
CA ASN A 228 3.66 12.01 4.31
C ASN A 228 5.01 12.02 3.61
N LEU A 229 5.81 13.04 3.87
CA LEU A 229 7.18 13.09 3.43
C LEU A 229 7.98 11.99 4.15
N VAL A 230 8.77 11.24 3.38
CA VAL A 230 9.71 10.26 3.92
C VAL A 230 11.10 10.89 3.91
N PRO A 231 11.56 11.41 5.06
CA PRO A 231 12.85 12.08 5.16
C PRO A 231 14.02 11.07 5.22
N ASP A 232 15.21 11.56 4.90
CA ASP A 232 16.49 10.87 5.14
C ASP A 232 16.58 9.51 4.44
N THR A 233 15.99 9.44 3.24
CA THR A 233 15.98 8.24 2.41
C THR A 233 16.14 8.59 0.93
N ASP A 234 16.37 7.59 0.12
CA ASP A 234 16.33 7.66 -1.34
C ASP A 234 15.21 6.77 -1.90
N LEU A 235 14.76 7.09 -3.11
CA LEU A 235 13.88 6.21 -3.87
C LEU A 235 14.72 5.03 -4.36
N LEU A 236 14.31 3.81 -4.02
CA LEU A 236 15.09 2.62 -4.33
C LEU A 236 14.74 2.10 -5.72
N GLU A 237 15.69 1.45 -6.34
CA GLU A 237 15.44 0.68 -7.55
C GLU A 237 14.72 -0.61 -7.18
N ASN A 238 13.57 -0.83 -7.77
CA ASN A 238 12.82 -2.07 -7.66
C ASN A 238 12.66 -2.70 -9.05
N VAL A 239 13.27 -3.87 -9.23
CA VAL A 239 13.12 -4.68 -10.45
C VAL A 239 12.17 -5.81 -10.15
N CYS A 240 10.89 -5.59 -10.42
CA CYS A 240 9.78 -6.49 -10.08
C CYS A 240 10.01 -7.97 -10.48
N LEU A 241 10.72 -8.23 -11.58
CA LEU A 241 11.02 -9.60 -12.03
C LEU A 241 12.31 -10.18 -11.46
N GLU A 242 13.10 -9.39 -10.72
CA GLU A 242 14.34 -9.85 -10.14
C GLU A 242 14.09 -10.80 -8.98
N ASN A 243 14.64 -12.01 -9.07
CA ASN A 243 14.45 -13.10 -8.10
C ASN A 243 13.01 -13.59 -7.93
N GLU A 244 12.09 -13.23 -8.83
CA GLU A 244 10.71 -13.74 -8.82
C GLU A 244 10.70 -15.25 -9.12
N LYS A 245 10.83 -16.05 -8.08
CA LYS A 245 10.78 -17.53 -8.15
C LYS A 245 9.40 -18.09 -7.83
N ASP A 246 8.50 -17.25 -7.33
CA ASP A 246 7.21 -17.65 -6.82
C ASP A 246 6.05 -17.38 -7.77
N ARG A 247 6.31 -16.79 -8.95
CA ARG A 247 5.28 -16.44 -9.93
C ARG A 247 4.35 -17.62 -10.25
N GLU A 248 4.92 -18.80 -10.47
CA GLU A 248 4.13 -20.03 -10.70
C GLU A 248 3.39 -20.50 -9.43
N ARG A 249 3.91 -20.17 -8.25
CA ARG A 249 3.32 -20.53 -6.96
C ARG A 249 2.26 -19.53 -6.51
N LEU A 250 2.44 -18.25 -6.77
CA LEU A 250 1.43 -17.22 -6.49
C LEU A 250 0.17 -17.46 -7.32
N VAL A 251 0.34 -17.85 -8.56
CA VAL A 251 -0.74 -18.07 -9.54
C VAL A 251 -1.62 -19.29 -9.19
N GLY A 252 -1.06 -20.34 -8.59
CA GLY A 252 -1.79 -21.57 -8.25
C GLY A 252 -2.35 -21.61 -6.84
N ARG A 253 -1.70 -20.92 -5.90
CA ARG A 253 -1.92 -21.11 -4.47
C ARG A 253 -3.30 -20.72 -3.97
N VAL A 254 -3.86 -19.62 -4.41
CA VAL A 254 -5.19 -19.19 -3.93
C VAL A 254 -6.28 -20.15 -4.38
N SER A 255 -6.19 -20.71 -5.60
CA SER A 255 -7.14 -21.71 -6.06
C SER A 255 -6.91 -23.07 -5.39
N ASP A 256 -5.66 -23.42 -5.11
CA ASP A 256 -5.29 -24.67 -4.45
C ASP A 256 -5.52 -24.58 -2.93
N ASP A 257 -5.24 -23.45 -2.30
CA ASP A 257 -5.55 -23.17 -0.89
C ASP A 257 -7.08 -23.12 -0.67
N ARG A 258 -7.89 -22.65 -1.64
CA ARG A 258 -9.34 -22.77 -1.59
C ARG A 258 -9.82 -24.23 -1.72
N LYS A 259 -9.20 -25.05 -2.58
CA LYS A 259 -9.49 -26.49 -2.67
C LYS A 259 -9.06 -27.22 -1.41
N ALA A 260 -8.00 -26.73 -0.75
CA ALA A 260 -7.52 -27.23 0.54
C ALA A 260 -8.25 -26.59 1.73
N SER A 261 -9.26 -25.71 1.50
CA SER A 261 -9.99 -25.04 2.57
C SER A 261 -10.66 -26.05 3.49
N ARG A 262 -10.39 -25.91 4.78
CA ARG A 262 -10.98 -26.73 5.83
C ARG A 262 -12.27 -26.08 6.31
N LYS A 263 -13.32 -26.88 6.51
CA LYS A 263 -14.49 -26.41 7.24
C LYS A 263 -14.16 -26.33 8.74
N VAL A 264 -14.27 -25.12 9.28
CA VAL A 264 -14.13 -24.87 10.72
C VAL A 264 -15.53 -24.75 11.32
N ALA A 265 -15.75 -25.39 12.44
CA ALA A 265 -17.06 -25.35 13.13
C ALA A 265 -17.43 -23.92 13.51
N ARG A 266 -18.69 -23.54 13.32
CA ARG A 266 -19.20 -22.19 13.60
C ARG A 266 -18.93 -21.74 15.04
N GLU A 267 -18.97 -22.68 15.97
CA GLU A 267 -18.68 -22.46 17.39
C GLU A 267 -17.24 -21.98 17.60
N ILE A 268 -16.29 -22.48 16.78
CA ILE A 268 -14.90 -22.04 16.79
C ILE A 268 -14.80 -20.66 16.15
N LEU A 269 -15.40 -20.46 14.97
CA LEU A 269 -15.39 -19.17 14.27
C LEU A 269 -15.97 -18.05 15.14
N SER A 270 -17.04 -18.36 15.91
CA SER A 270 -17.69 -17.38 16.78
C SER A 270 -16.78 -16.83 17.89
N ARG A 271 -15.75 -17.58 18.27
CA ARG A 271 -14.74 -17.13 19.26
C ARG A 271 -13.84 -16.05 18.71
N TYR A 272 -13.70 -15.98 17.40
CA TYR A 272 -12.83 -15.02 16.71
C TYR A 272 -13.54 -13.71 16.39
N ALA A 273 -14.87 -13.69 16.41
CA ALA A 273 -15.64 -12.47 16.16
C ALA A 273 -15.33 -11.40 17.22
N GLY A 274 -15.02 -10.20 16.77
CA GLY A 274 -14.66 -9.06 17.63
C GLY A 274 -13.90 -7.99 16.87
N THR A 275 -13.45 -6.98 17.62
CA THR A 275 -12.65 -5.88 17.09
C THR A 275 -11.22 -6.04 17.57
N TYR A 276 -10.26 -5.85 16.67
CA TYR A 276 -8.83 -6.01 16.92
C TYR A 276 -8.09 -4.75 16.50
N ASP A 277 -7.15 -4.31 17.33
CA ASP A 277 -6.26 -3.20 17.02
C ASP A 277 -4.98 -3.76 16.40
N VAL A 278 -4.84 -3.56 15.09
CA VAL A 278 -3.70 -4.08 14.31
C VAL A 278 -2.71 -2.92 14.08
N PRO A 279 -1.52 -2.95 14.71
CA PRO A 279 -0.52 -1.90 14.52
C PRO A 279 -0.27 -1.60 13.05
N MET A 280 -0.17 -0.32 12.71
CA MET A 280 0.00 0.22 11.34
C MET A 280 -1.16 -0.02 10.38
N LEU A 281 -2.00 -1.05 10.58
CA LEU A 281 -3.13 -1.38 9.71
C LEU A 281 -4.50 -0.93 10.28
N GLY A 282 -4.50 -0.37 11.51
CA GLY A 282 -5.69 0.15 12.14
C GLY A 282 -6.62 -0.91 12.72
N GLU A 283 -7.86 -0.55 12.96
CA GLU A 283 -8.85 -1.41 13.59
C GLU A 283 -9.46 -2.38 12.57
N TRP A 284 -9.49 -3.67 12.93
CA TRP A 284 -10.11 -4.74 12.14
C TRP A 284 -11.34 -5.29 12.84
N ILE A 285 -12.43 -5.42 12.11
CA ILE A 285 -13.69 -6.02 12.59
C ILE A 285 -13.79 -7.42 12.01
N VAL A 286 -13.75 -8.42 12.89
CA VAL A 286 -13.91 -9.83 12.53
C VAL A 286 -15.36 -10.25 12.83
N SER A 287 -16.04 -10.81 11.85
CA SER A 287 -17.44 -11.24 11.95
C SER A 287 -17.64 -12.62 11.34
N VAL A 288 -18.69 -13.32 11.78
CA VAL A 288 -19.11 -14.61 11.21
C VAL A 288 -20.41 -14.41 10.45
N GLU A 289 -20.40 -14.71 9.17
CA GLU A 289 -21.58 -14.66 8.30
C GLU A 289 -21.80 -16.04 7.68
N GLY A 290 -22.91 -16.66 8.03
CA GLY A 290 -23.14 -18.07 7.71
C GLY A 290 -22.09 -18.97 8.39
N ASP A 291 -21.36 -19.73 7.59
CA ASP A 291 -20.25 -20.59 8.04
C ASP A 291 -18.86 -20.00 7.67
N GLU A 292 -18.81 -18.71 7.35
CA GLU A 292 -17.59 -18.03 6.93
C GLU A 292 -17.16 -16.97 7.97
N LEU A 293 -15.85 -16.88 8.18
CA LEU A 293 -15.24 -15.79 8.92
C LEU A 293 -14.89 -14.68 7.92
N LYS A 294 -15.26 -13.45 8.27
CA LYS A 294 -14.99 -12.26 7.46
C LYS A 294 -14.26 -11.20 8.25
N ILE A 295 -13.36 -10.51 7.58
CA ILE A 295 -12.61 -9.39 8.13
C ILE A 295 -12.95 -8.13 7.35
N GLN A 296 -13.15 -7.03 8.07
CA GLN A 296 -13.34 -5.68 7.55
C GLN A 296 -12.42 -4.73 8.30
N MET A 297 -11.71 -3.86 7.59
CA MET A 297 -10.97 -2.76 8.19
C MET A 297 -11.93 -1.63 8.56
N ALA A 298 -11.82 -1.06 9.76
CA ALA A 298 -12.68 0.06 10.19
C ALA A 298 -12.44 1.33 9.37
N SER A 299 -11.25 1.46 8.78
CA SER A 299 -10.89 2.55 7.86
C SER A 299 -11.69 2.54 6.55
N GLY A 300 -12.47 1.50 6.28
CA GLY A 300 -13.28 1.32 5.07
C GLY A 300 -12.99 -0.02 4.38
N GLY A 301 -13.64 -0.25 3.26
CA GLY A 301 -13.55 -1.52 2.52
C GLY A 301 -14.68 -2.48 2.88
N GLY A 302 -15.02 -3.36 1.94
CA GLY A 302 -16.01 -4.41 2.14
C GLY A 302 -15.50 -5.50 3.07
N LYS A 303 -16.43 -6.27 3.64
CA LYS A 303 -16.10 -7.49 4.37
C LYS A 303 -15.51 -8.52 3.44
N GLN A 304 -14.32 -8.99 3.75
CA GLN A 304 -13.61 -10.00 2.97
C GLN A 304 -13.61 -11.34 3.70
N ALA A 305 -13.96 -12.42 2.99
CA ALA A 305 -13.89 -13.75 3.54
C ALA A 305 -12.43 -14.21 3.67
N VAL A 306 -12.13 -14.92 4.76
CA VAL A 306 -10.84 -15.58 4.97
C VAL A 306 -10.95 -17.08 4.70
N VAL A 307 -9.86 -17.70 4.27
CA VAL A 307 -9.83 -19.12 3.93
C VAL A 307 -9.14 -19.90 5.05
N ALA A 308 -9.87 -20.80 5.69
CA ALA A 308 -9.33 -21.59 6.79
C ALA A 308 -8.24 -22.56 6.32
N GLN A 309 -7.05 -22.46 6.90
CA GLN A 309 -5.96 -23.42 6.74
C GLN A 309 -5.89 -24.38 7.93
N SER A 310 -6.29 -23.94 9.11
CA SER A 310 -6.48 -24.73 10.32
C SER A 310 -7.63 -24.17 11.14
N ASP A 311 -7.86 -24.70 12.33
CA ASP A 311 -8.87 -24.15 13.23
C ASP A 311 -8.52 -22.74 13.69
N THR A 312 -7.25 -22.34 13.71
CA THR A 312 -6.77 -21.04 14.20
C THR A 312 -6.07 -20.16 13.15
N VAL A 313 -5.69 -20.71 12.00
CA VAL A 313 -4.95 -19.99 10.94
C VAL A 313 -5.82 -19.88 9.70
N PHE A 314 -5.92 -18.67 9.20
CA PHE A 314 -6.72 -18.32 8.03
C PHE A 314 -5.87 -17.52 7.05
N LEU A 315 -5.92 -17.88 5.78
CA LEU A 315 -5.38 -17.05 4.70
C LEU A 315 -6.28 -15.82 4.55
N TYR A 316 -5.67 -14.64 4.54
CA TYR A 316 -6.35 -13.37 4.27
C TYR A 316 -5.84 -12.78 2.94
N PRO A 317 -6.51 -13.11 1.84
CA PRO A 317 -6.02 -12.81 0.50
C PRO A 317 -5.75 -11.34 0.22
N PRO A 318 -6.53 -10.36 0.75
CA PRO A 318 -6.29 -8.94 0.46
C PRO A 318 -4.89 -8.43 0.82
N ILE A 319 -4.22 -9.08 1.77
CA ILE A 319 -2.85 -8.72 2.17
C ILE A 319 -1.80 -9.76 1.74
N GLY A 320 -2.22 -10.80 0.99
CA GLY A 320 -1.33 -11.92 0.62
C GLY A 320 -0.74 -12.68 1.80
N GLY A 321 -1.34 -12.57 3.00
CA GLY A 321 -0.82 -13.10 4.25
C GLY A 321 -1.80 -13.99 4.99
N THR A 322 -1.46 -14.35 6.23
CA THR A 322 -2.32 -15.15 7.10
C THR A 322 -2.68 -14.39 8.37
N VAL A 323 -3.81 -14.78 8.94
CA VAL A 323 -4.29 -14.33 10.25
C VAL A 323 -4.36 -15.54 11.15
N ARG A 324 -3.61 -15.51 12.25
CA ARG A 324 -3.64 -16.56 13.28
C ARG A 324 -4.26 -16.00 14.56
N PHE A 325 -5.39 -16.60 14.97
CA PHE A 325 -6.06 -16.20 16.21
C PHE A 325 -5.37 -16.82 17.43
N GLU A 326 -5.27 -16.04 18.51
CA GLU A 326 -4.63 -16.42 19.76
C GLU A 326 -5.66 -16.49 20.90
N GLY A 327 -5.47 -17.46 21.79
CA GLY A 327 -6.33 -17.69 22.94
C GLY A 327 -6.16 -19.10 23.51
N ASP A 328 -6.89 -19.40 24.56
CA ASP A 328 -6.85 -20.69 25.24
C ASP A 328 -7.67 -21.81 24.55
N GLY A 329 -8.27 -21.50 23.41
CA GLY A 329 -9.12 -22.41 22.64
C GLY A 329 -10.48 -22.74 23.29
N LYS A 330 -10.81 -22.20 24.46
CA LYS A 330 -12.07 -22.43 25.17
C LYS A 330 -12.98 -21.20 25.13
N GLY A 331 -12.41 -20.01 25.23
CA GLY A 331 -13.09 -18.73 25.23
C GLY A 331 -12.90 -17.94 23.94
N PRO A 332 -13.31 -16.67 23.93
CA PRO A 332 -13.01 -15.72 22.87
C PRO A 332 -11.50 -15.57 22.66
N ALA A 333 -11.07 -15.38 21.41
CA ALA A 333 -9.68 -15.06 21.13
C ALA A 333 -9.24 -13.79 21.87
N THR A 334 -8.03 -13.78 22.39
CA THR A 334 -7.44 -12.63 23.12
C THR A 334 -6.72 -11.68 22.18
N GLY A 335 -6.30 -12.17 21.02
CA GLY A 335 -5.60 -11.43 20.00
C GLY A 335 -5.55 -12.19 18.68
N LEU A 336 -4.84 -11.61 17.73
CA LEU A 336 -4.47 -12.28 16.48
C LEU A 336 -3.05 -11.84 16.06
N VAL A 337 -2.43 -12.63 15.20
CA VAL A 337 -1.18 -12.28 14.55
C VAL A 337 -1.44 -12.25 13.04
N VAL A 338 -1.14 -11.13 12.43
CA VAL A 338 -1.14 -10.98 10.98
C VAL A 338 0.27 -11.26 10.48
N THR A 339 0.43 -12.28 9.65
CA THR A 339 1.72 -12.61 9.02
C THR A 339 1.69 -12.14 7.57
N ILE A 340 2.59 -11.25 7.22
CA ILE A 340 2.83 -10.73 5.87
C ILE A 340 4.29 -10.98 5.48
N VAL A 341 4.69 -10.60 4.27
CA VAL A 341 6.08 -10.81 3.79
C VAL A 341 7.11 -10.12 4.68
N GLU A 342 6.76 -8.95 5.23
CA GLU A 342 7.62 -8.13 6.09
C GLU A 342 7.73 -8.68 7.52
N GLY A 343 6.90 -9.62 7.91
CA GLY A 343 6.94 -10.26 9.22
C GLY A 343 5.59 -10.39 9.93
N ASP A 344 5.67 -10.68 11.23
CA ASP A 344 4.51 -10.89 12.08
C ASP A 344 4.09 -9.59 12.79
N ILE A 345 2.81 -9.23 12.68
CA ILE A 345 2.20 -8.07 13.34
C ILE A 345 1.21 -8.60 14.39
N PRO A 346 1.56 -8.58 15.66
CA PRO A 346 0.64 -8.96 16.73
C PRO A 346 -0.43 -7.87 16.94
N ALA A 347 -1.66 -8.30 17.14
CA ALA A 347 -2.81 -7.43 17.36
C ALA A 347 -3.59 -7.87 18.61
N THR A 348 -4.11 -6.90 19.34
CA THR A 348 -4.88 -7.14 20.55
C THR A 348 -6.37 -6.98 20.29
N ARG A 349 -7.16 -7.83 20.94
CA ARG A 349 -8.62 -7.69 20.93
C ARG A 349 -9.05 -6.53 21.83
N LYS A 350 -9.98 -5.71 21.36
CA LYS A 350 -10.62 -4.65 22.15
C LYS A 350 -11.79 -5.17 23.00
#